data_fc13df836d111b83ca2d5e1f78914035
#
_entry.id   fc13df836d111b83ca2d5e1f78914035
#
_cell.length_a   1.000
_cell.length_b   1.000
_cell.length_c   1.000
_cell.angle_alpha   90.00
_cell.angle_beta   90.00
_cell.angle_gamma   90.00
#
_symmetry.space_group_name_H-M   'P 1'
#
loop_
_entity.id
_entity.type
_entity.pdbx_description
1 polymer ?
#
loop_
_entity_poly.entity_id
_entity_poly.type
_entity_poly.pdbx_seq_one_letter_code
_entity_poly.pdbx_strand_id
1 'polypeptide(L)'
;MLGTSTIPPASRLLIRQGGVSDLAGVLRVCEQHAEYWDGQLPSEIRLNEFFVRALRSQDDVFQFWIAENGHGSMVGWEMLSAASADPVNRRLKAEATTCLAQQSSGLGRMLATHAIRHAARTPLQYVFARVPTRDTLMVSVLEAVGYQEVGLIPATTKPPARPEQLEFVYVVER
;
A
#
# COMPACT_ATOMS: atom_id res chain seq x y z
N MET A 1 -0.96 -8.40 -44.59
CA MET A 1 0.05 -8.54 -43.54
C MET A 1 -0.42 -7.78 -42.32
N LEU A 2 -0.94 -8.50 -41.33
CA LEU A 2 -1.38 -7.92 -40.04
C LEU A 2 -0.15 -7.78 -39.15
N GLY A 3 0.30 -6.53 -38.95
CA GLY A 3 1.40 -6.23 -38.04
C GLY A 3 1.00 -6.58 -36.61
N THR A 4 1.62 -7.59 -36.03
CA THR A 4 1.56 -7.88 -34.60
C THR A 4 2.18 -6.71 -33.85
N SER A 5 1.34 -5.83 -33.30
CA SER A 5 1.76 -4.79 -32.36
C SER A 5 2.27 -5.49 -31.10
N THR A 6 3.54 -5.74 -31.02
CA THR A 6 4.22 -6.20 -29.80
C THR A 6 4.29 -5.01 -28.85
N ILE A 7 3.45 -5.01 -27.82
CA ILE A 7 3.54 -4.07 -26.70
C ILE A 7 4.94 -4.24 -26.09
N PRO A 8 5.72 -3.15 -25.99
CA PRO A 8 7.08 -3.25 -25.47
C PRO A 8 7.09 -3.84 -24.05
N PRO A 9 8.06 -4.70 -23.68
CA PRO A 9 8.10 -5.38 -22.38
C PRO A 9 8.10 -4.44 -21.17
N ALA A 10 8.51 -3.18 -21.36
CA ALA A 10 8.47 -2.14 -20.31
C ALA A 10 7.06 -1.76 -19.81
N SER A 11 6.01 -2.10 -20.54
CA SER A 11 4.62 -1.77 -20.20
C SER A 11 3.89 -2.91 -19.45
N ARG A 12 4.52 -4.05 -19.25
CA ARG A 12 3.94 -5.13 -18.42
C ARG A 12 4.19 -4.86 -16.95
N LEU A 13 3.10 -4.71 -16.19
CA LEU A 13 3.12 -4.70 -14.73
C LEU A 13 2.69 -6.09 -14.24
N LEU A 14 3.43 -6.62 -13.27
CA LEU A 14 3.10 -7.86 -12.58
C LEU A 14 2.91 -7.55 -11.10
N ILE A 15 1.75 -7.92 -10.54
CA ILE A 15 1.51 -7.89 -9.09
C ILE A 15 1.65 -9.33 -8.59
N ARG A 16 2.51 -9.53 -7.60
CA ARG A 16 2.71 -10.82 -6.94
C ARG A 16 2.81 -10.65 -5.42
N GLN A 17 2.64 -11.72 -4.70
CA GLN A 17 2.90 -11.74 -3.26
C GLN A 17 4.38 -11.45 -2.99
N GLY A 18 4.64 -10.59 -2.00
CA GLY A 18 5.99 -10.28 -1.52
C GLY A 18 6.49 -11.32 -0.53
N GLY A 19 7.80 -11.48 -0.46
CA GLY A 19 8.48 -12.33 0.51
C GLY A 19 9.68 -11.62 1.15
N VAL A 20 10.32 -12.23 2.13
CA VAL A 20 11.47 -11.63 2.84
C VAL A 20 12.64 -11.29 1.90
N SER A 21 12.78 -12.03 0.79
CA SER A 21 13.77 -11.75 -0.25
C SER A 21 13.55 -10.40 -0.95
N ASP A 22 12.35 -9.82 -0.85
CA ASP A 22 11.99 -8.54 -1.48
C ASP A 22 12.33 -7.33 -0.60
N LEU A 23 12.77 -7.54 0.64
CA LEU A 23 12.99 -6.50 1.65
C LEU A 23 13.82 -5.32 1.12
N ALA A 24 14.94 -5.59 0.44
CA ALA A 24 15.79 -4.54 -0.11
C ALA A 24 15.06 -3.66 -1.14
N GLY A 25 14.20 -4.26 -1.96
CA GLY A 25 13.35 -3.54 -2.90
C GLY A 25 12.29 -2.69 -2.21
N VAL A 26 11.64 -3.24 -1.18
CA VAL A 26 10.64 -2.55 -0.36
C VAL A 26 11.23 -1.29 0.29
N LEU A 27 12.41 -1.42 0.92
CA LEU A 27 13.09 -0.30 1.56
C LEU A 27 13.50 0.78 0.56
N ARG A 28 14.05 0.39 -0.60
CA ARG A 28 14.40 1.34 -1.66
C ARG A 28 13.19 2.14 -2.14
N VAL A 29 12.02 1.51 -2.29
CA VAL A 29 10.78 2.21 -2.66
C VAL A 29 10.37 3.18 -1.55
N CYS A 30 10.50 2.81 -0.27
CA CYS A 30 10.23 3.70 0.86
C CYS A 30 11.16 4.92 0.88
N GLU A 31 12.45 4.74 0.63
CA GLU A 31 13.44 5.82 0.60
C GLU A 31 13.13 6.87 -0.47
N GLN A 32 12.62 6.44 -1.62
CA GLN A 32 12.20 7.37 -2.69
C GLN A 32 10.97 8.21 -2.27
N HIS A 33 10.29 7.82 -1.22
CA HIS A 33 9.16 8.52 -0.62
C HIS A 33 9.45 9.07 0.78
N ALA A 34 10.71 9.36 1.09
CA ALA A 34 11.12 9.95 2.37
C ALA A 34 10.33 11.22 2.72
N GLU A 35 9.83 11.95 1.72
CA GLU A 35 8.93 13.10 1.88
C GLU A 35 7.61 12.75 2.60
N TYR A 36 7.13 11.52 2.45
CA TYR A 36 5.93 11.02 3.14
C TYR A 36 6.12 10.92 4.66
N TRP A 37 7.36 10.73 5.06
CA TRP A 37 7.75 10.56 6.45
C TRP A 37 8.27 11.86 7.07
N ASP A 38 8.11 13.02 6.41
CA ASP A 38 8.64 14.34 6.81
C ASP A 38 10.14 14.31 7.19
N GLY A 39 10.94 13.54 6.45
CA GLY A 39 12.36 13.37 6.72
C GLY A 39 12.67 12.56 7.99
N GLN A 40 11.65 12.07 8.67
CA GLN A 40 11.77 11.20 9.85
C GLN A 40 11.39 9.76 9.51
N LEU A 41 12.07 9.18 8.53
CA LEU A 41 12.06 7.72 8.43
C LEU A 41 12.44 7.17 9.80
N PRO A 42 11.66 6.23 10.37
CA PRO A 42 12.11 5.47 11.51
C PRO A 42 13.52 4.97 11.23
N SER A 43 14.37 4.84 12.25
CA SER A 43 15.74 4.38 12.02
C SER A 43 15.69 3.17 11.08
N GLU A 44 16.65 3.05 10.18
CA GLU A 44 16.73 1.95 9.20
C GLU A 44 16.49 0.58 9.85
N ILE A 45 16.99 0.39 11.08
CA ILE A 45 16.77 -0.81 11.89
C ILE A 45 15.28 -1.05 12.16
N ARG A 46 14.51 -0.02 12.54
CA ARG A 46 13.08 -0.17 12.83
C ARG A 46 12.24 -0.44 11.60
N LEU A 47 12.59 0.16 10.45
CA LEU A 47 11.97 -0.12 9.17
C LEU A 47 12.24 -1.56 8.74
N ASN A 48 13.48 -2.02 8.84
CA ASN A 48 13.85 -3.39 8.55
C ASN A 48 13.04 -4.38 9.40
N GLU A 49 12.99 -4.18 10.72
CA GLU A 49 12.23 -5.04 11.63
C GLU A 49 10.73 -5.04 11.30
N PHE A 50 10.17 -3.87 11.00
CA PHE A 50 8.77 -3.74 10.63
C PHE A 50 8.45 -4.54 9.37
N PHE A 51 9.20 -4.33 8.28
CA PHE A 51 8.93 -5.01 7.01
C PHE A 51 9.27 -6.49 7.04
N VAL A 52 10.33 -6.92 7.75
CA VAL A 52 10.61 -8.35 7.96
C VAL A 52 9.42 -9.01 8.66
N ARG A 53 8.86 -8.37 9.68
CA ARG A 53 7.67 -8.87 10.38
C ARG A 53 6.47 -8.93 9.44
N ALA A 54 6.18 -7.86 8.71
CA ALA A 54 5.07 -7.81 7.77
C ALA A 54 5.16 -8.90 6.70
N LEU A 55 6.34 -9.07 6.10
CA LEU A 55 6.58 -10.07 5.05
C LEU A 55 6.52 -11.52 5.56
N ARG A 56 6.83 -11.75 6.86
CA ARG A 56 6.77 -13.09 7.48
C ARG A 56 5.40 -13.44 8.04
N SER A 57 4.61 -12.45 8.45
CA SER A 57 3.33 -12.66 9.15
C SER A 57 2.11 -12.65 8.22
N GLN A 58 2.31 -12.81 6.93
CA GLN A 58 1.21 -12.92 5.97
C GLN A 58 0.38 -14.18 6.25
N ASP A 59 -0.93 -14.04 6.09
CA ASP A 59 -1.89 -15.14 6.21
C ASP A 59 -2.95 -15.03 5.09
N ASP A 60 -4.07 -15.69 5.22
CA ASP A 60 -5.16 -15.66 4.26
C ASP A 60 -5.92 -14.31 4.20
N VAL A 61 -5.74 -13.44 5.19
CA VAL A 61 -6.39 -12.12 5.29
C VAL A 61 -5.40 -10.98 5.05
N PHE A 62 -4.25 -11.04 5.74
CA PHE A 62 -3.24 -9.98 5.71
C PHE A 62 -2.11 -10.37 4.77
N GLN A 63 -1.93 -9.56 3.75
CA GLN A 63 -1.03 -9.86 2.63
C GLN A 63 -0.15 -8.67 2.30
N PHE A 64 0.96 -8.95 1.68
CA PHE A 64 1.90 -7.98 1.14
C PHE A 64 2.12 -8.27 -0.35
N TRP A 65 1.85 -7.31 -1.21
CA TRP A 65 2.06 -7.45 -2.66
C TRP A 65 3.10 -6.48 -3.15
N ILE A 66 3.85 -6.89 -4.13
CA ILE A 66 4.78 -6.05 -4.88
C ILE A 66 4.35 -5.95 -6.33
N ALA A 67 4.57 -4.78 -6.91
CA ALA A 67 4.41 -4.54 -8.32
C ALA A 67 5.79 -4.44 -8.98
N GLU A 68 5.99 -5.20 -10.04
CA GLU A 68 7.21 -5.22 -10.85
C GLU A 68 6.90 -4.76 -12.28
N ASN A 69 7.84 -4.02 -12.86
CA ASN A 69 7.79 -3.70 -14.30
C ASN A 69 8.28 -4.88 -15.15
N GLY A 70 8.18 -4.75 -16.46
CA GLY A 70 8.61 -5.78 -17.40
C GLY A 70 10.11 -6.14 -17.35
N HIS A 71 10.92 -5.41 -16.60
CA HIS A 71 12.33 -5.68 -16.35
C HIS A 71 12.59 -6.34 -15.00
N GLY A 72 11.54 -6.70 -14.24
CA GLY A 72 11.66 -7.29 -12.91
C GLY A 72 12.06 -6.30 -11.81
N SER A 73 12.00 -5.00 -12.07
CA SER A 73 12.27 -3.99 -11.05
C SER A 73 11.00 -3.68 -10.27
N MET A 74 11.10 -3.66 -8.95
CA MET A 74 10.01 -3.24 -8.08
C MET A 74 9.69 -1.75 -8.30
N VAL A 75 8.43 -1.46 -8.61
CA VAL A 75 7.92 -0.11 -8.88
C VAL A 75 6.89 0.36 -7.84
N GLY A 76 6.49 -0.52 -6.95
CA GLY A 76 5.59 -0.21 -5.84
C GLY A 76 5.23 -1.44 -5.04
N TRP A 77 4.55 -1.22 -3.92
CA TRP A 77 4.01 -2.28 -3.08
C TRP A 77 2.73 -1.83 -2.38
N GLU A 78 1.95 -2.80 -1.97
CA GLU A 78 0.71 -2.64 -1.20
C GLU A 78 0.71 -3.63 -0.05
N MET A 79 0.26 -3.21 1.12
CA MET A 79 0.15 -4.07 2.30
C MET A 79 -1.24 -3.93 2.92
N LEU A 80 -1.88 -5.05 3.21
CA LEU A 80 -2.99 -5.12 4.14
C LEU A 80 -2.48 -5.65 5.48
N SER A 81 -2.61 -4.84 6.52
CA SER A 81 -2.26 -5.19 7.90
C SER A 81 -3.47 -5.05 8.82
N ALA A 82 -3.41 -5.68 10.00
CA ALA A 82 -4.49 -5.56 10.97
C ALA A 82 -4.64 -4.12 11.47
N ALA A 83 -5.83 -3.54 11.29
CA ALA A 83 -6.14 -2.19 11.78
C ALA A 83 -6.44 -2.15 13.30
N SER A 84 -6.61 -3.31 13.93
CA SER A 84 -6.93 -3.43 15.35
C SER A 84 -6.10 -4.53 16.01
N ALA A 85 -5.63 -4.26 17.22
CA ALA A 85 -5.01 -5.28 18.08
C ALA A 85 -6.03 -6.18 18.79
N ASP A 86 -7.31 -5.77 18.82
CA ASP A 86 -8.40 -6.55 19.43
C ASP A 86 -8.60 -7.87 18.69
N PRO A 87 -8.48 -9.02 19.37
CA PRO A 87 -8.62 -10.34 18.75
C PRO A 87 -9.95 -10.55 18.02
N VAL A 88 -11.04 -9.96 18.51
CA VAL A 88 -12.39 -10.09 17.94
C VAL A 88 -12.49 -9.33 16.62
N ASN A 89 -11.95 -8.10 16.57
CA ASN A 89 -12.04 -7.22 15.41
C ASN A 89 -10.86 -7.35 14.45
N ARG A 90 -9.78 -8.04 14.85
CA ARG A 90 -8.54 -8.12 14.07
C ARG A 90 -8.76 -8.59 12.64
N ARG A 91 -9.63 -9.56 12.43
CA ARG A 91 -9.89 -10.14 11.09
C ARG A 91 -11.04 -9.45 10.34
N LEU A 92 -11.66 -8.44 10.93
CA LEU A 92 -12.76 -7.69 10.31
C LEU A 92 -12.30 -6.36 9.72
N LYS A 93 -11.14 -5.85 10.15
CA LYS A 93 -10.63 -4.53 9.79
C LYS A 93 -9.17 -4.60 9.39
N ALA A 94 -8.86 -4.10 8.21
CA ALA A 94 -7.49 -3.95 7.72
C ALA A 94 -7.12 -2.49 7.51
N GLU A 95 -5.83 -2.20 7.59
CA GLU A 95 -5.25 -0.96 7.11
C GLU A 95 -4.47 -1.26 5.83
N ALA A 96 -4.77 -0.54 4.76
CA ALA A 96 -4.07 -0.58 3.48
C ALA A 96 -2.97 0.48 3.47
N THR A 97 -1.78 0.08 3.08
CA THR A 97 -0.64 0.98 2.89
C THR A 97 -0.07 0.77 1.51
N THR A 98 -0.10 1.82 0.69
CA THR A 98 0.45 1.83 -0.67
C THR A 98 1.72 2.65 -0.73
N CYS A 99 2.75 2.17 -1.39
CA CYS A 99 3.96 2.92 -1.67
C CYS A 99 4.40 2.70 -3.12
N LEU A 100 4.72 3.79 -3.82
CA LEU A 100 5.05 3.78 -5.25
C LEU A 100 6.44 4.34 -5.48
N ALA A 101 7.28 3.69 -6.26
CA ALA A 101 8.61 4.20 -6.63
C ALA A 101 8.54 5.46 -7.50
N GLN A 102 7.47 5.61 -8.26
CA GLN A 102 7.15 6.79 -9.04
C GLN A 102 5.67 7.11 -8.85
N GLN A 103 5.35 8.38 -8.71
CA GLN A 103 3.95 8.80 -8.66
C GLN A 103 3.25 8.43 -9.96
N SER A 104 2.34 7.49 -9.89
CA SER A 104 1.55 6.98 -11.01
C SER A 104 0.17 6.59 -10.52
N SER A 105 -0.84 7.34 -10.95
CA SER A 105 -2.24 7.03 -10.62
C SER A 105 -2.67 5.65 -11.12
N GLY A 106 -2.16 5.23 -12.28
CA GLY A 106 -2.45 3.92 -12.84
C GLY A 106 -1.93 2.78 -11.98
N LEU A 107 -0.66 2.87 -11.51
CA LEU A 107 -0.06 1.86 -10.64
C LEU A 107 -0.73 1.83 -9.26
N GLY A 108 -0.95 3.00 -8.63
CA GLY A 108 -1.63 3.08 -7.34
C GLY A 108 -3.03 2.48 -7.41
N ARG A 109 -3.80 2.80 -8.46
CA ARG A 109 -5.13 2.22 -8.68
C ARG A 109 -5.09 0.70 -8.86
N MET A 110 -4.11 0.18 -9.59
CA MET A 110 -3.95 -1.27 -9.77
C MET A 110 -3.69 -1.99 -8.45
N LEU A 111 -2.77 -1.48 -7.64
CA LEU A 111 -2.43 -2.04 -6.33
C LEU A 111 -3.62 -1.97 -5.38
N ALA A 112 -4.23 -0.80 -5.19
CA ALA A 112 -5.39 -0.63 -4.32
C ALA A 112 -6.58 -1.51 -4.77
N THR A 113 -6.86 -1.59 -6.08
CA THR A 113 -7.90 -2.49 -6.62
C THR A 113 -7.56 -3.96 -6.33
N HIS A 114 -6.29 -4.35 -6.44
CA HIS A 114 -5.86 -5.71 -6.12
C HIS A 114 -6.12 -6.06 -4.66
N ALA A 115 -5.76 -5.15 -3.74
CA ALA A 115 -6.00 -5.32 -2.31
C ALA A 115 -7.49 -5.44 -1.97
N ILE A 116 -8.35 -4.60 -2.58
CA ILE A 116 -9.80 -4.67 -2.37
C ILE A 116 -10.40 -5.97 -2.91
N ARG A 117 -9.95 -6.44 -4.07
CA ARG A 117 -10.39 -7.74 -4.62
C ARG A 117 -9.97 -8.91 -3.72
N HIS A 118 -8.81 -8.82 -3.09
CA HIS A 118 -8.40 -9.79 -2.08
C HIS A 118 -9.29 -9.69 -0.84
N ALA A 119 -9.51 -8.48 -0.30
CA ALA A 119 -10.36 -8.24 0.86
C ALA A 119 -11.77 -8.83 0.68
N ALA A 120 -12.36 -8.71 -0.51
CA ALA A 120 -13.69 -9.27 -0.83
C ALA A 120 -13.78 -10.80 -0.73
N ARG A 121 -12.65 -11.50 -0.71
CA ARG A 121 -12.57 -12.97 -0.56
C ARG A 121 -12.24 -13.42 0.87
N THR A 122 -12.15 -12.49 1.80
CA THR A 122 -11.76 -12.71 3.20
C THR A 122 -12.89 -12.29 4.13
N PRO A 123 -12.78 -12.52 5.46
CA PRO A 123 -13.75 -12.03 6.42
C PRO A 123 -13.76 -10.50 6.61
N LEU A 124 -12.86 -9.75 5.99
CA LEU A 124 -12.77 -8.29 6.14
C LEU A 124 -14.09 -7.62 5.78
N GLN A 125 -14.48 -6.65 6.60
CA GLN A 125 -15.65 -5.79 6.41
C GLN A 125 -15.26 -4.36 6.04
N TYR A 126 -14.08 -3.93 6.53
CA TYR A 126 -13.58 -2.57 6.33
C TYR A 126 -12.10 -2.60 6.00
N VAL A 127 -11.71 -1.78 5.04
CA VAL A 127 -10.32 -1.48 4.73
C VAL A 127 -10.12 0.02 4.89
N PHE A 128 -9.24 0.40 5.81
CA PHE A 128 -8.87 1.78 6.06
C PHE A 128 -7.61 2.13 5.28
N ALA A 129 -7.47 3.39 4.88
CA ALA A 129 -6.24 3.93 4.32
C ALA A 129 -6.02 5.34 4.89
N ARG A 130 -4.77 5.69 5.16
CA ARG A 130 -4.35 7.00 5.62
C ARG A 130 -3.37 7.61 4.65
N VAL A 131 -3.66 8.83 4.23
CA VAL A 131 -2.88 9.53 3.21
C VAL A 131 -2.58 10.95 3.69
N PRO A 132 -1.33 11.43 3.57
CA PRO A 132 -1.03 12.84 3.82
C PRO A 132 -1.94 13.75 2.99
N THR A 133 -2.48 14.82 3.59
CA THR A 133 -3.40 15.75 2.90
C THR A 133 -2.80 16.37 1.64
N ARG A 134 -1.48 16.45 1.57
CA ARG A 134 -0.73 16.96 0.40
C ARG A 134 -0.60 15.97 -0.76
N ASP A 135 -0.89 14.67 -0.53
CA ASP A 135 -0.81 13.66 -1.59
C ASP A 135 -2.13 13.55 -2.37
N THR A 136 -2.40 14.58 -3.15
CA THR A 136 -3.61 14.68 -3.97
C THR A 136 -3.74 13.55 -5.00
N LEU A 137 -2.60 12.98 -5.45
CA LEU A 137 -2.62 11.83 -6.35
C LEU A 137 -3.21 10.61 -5.67
N MET A 138 -2.72 10.27 -4.47
CA MET A 138 -3.19 9.09 -3.75
C MET A 138 -4.62 9.27 -3.25
N VAL A 139 -5.02 10.48 -2.86
CA VAL A 139 -6.42 10.83 -2.58
C VAL A 139 -7.30 10.46 -3.78
N SER A 140 -6.97 10.95 -4.97
CA SER A 140 -7.72 10.66 -6.20
C SER A 140 -7.74 9.17 -6.54
N VAL A 141 -6.66 8.43 -6.25
CA VAL A 141 -6.59 6.98 -6.45
C VAL A 141 -7.58 6.26 -5.54
N LEU A 142 -7.61 6.59 -4.25
CA LEU A 142 -8.50 5.95 -3.28
C LEU A 142 -9.97 6.23 -3.61
N GLU A 143 -10.32 7.46 -3.92
CA GLU A 143 -11.68 7.83 -4.36
C GLU A 143 -12.10 7.05 -5.61
N ALA A 144 -11.22 6.96 -6.61
CA ALA A 144 -11.48 6.23 -7.85
C ALA A 144 -11.64 4.71 -7.66
N VAL A 145 -11.12 4.15 -6.58
CA VAL A 145 -11.29 2.73 -6.20
C VAL A 145 -12.56 2.52 -5.38
N GLY A 146 -13.16 3.59 -4.84
CA GLY A 146 -14.39 3.54 -4.07
C GLY A 146 -14.22 3.72 -2.56
N TYR A 147 -13.05 4.14 -2.11
CA TYR A 147 -12.88 4.58 -0.73
C TYR A 147 -13.63 5.88 -0.47
N GLN A 148 -14.14 6.04 0.74
CA GLN A 148 -14.81 7.24 1.20
C GLN A 148 -13.98 7.91 2.28
N GLU A 149 -13.79 9.21 2.18
CA GLU A 149 -13.16 10.01 3.22
C GLU A 149 -14.08 10.02 4.46
N VAL A 150 -13.51 9.72 5.62
CA VAL A 150 -14.25 9.65 6.89
C VAL A 150 -13.71 10.58 7.95
N GLY A 151 -12.53 11.15 7.77
CA GLY A 151 -11.99 12.07 8.75
C GLY A 151 -10.63 12.66 8.41
N LEU A 152 -10.24 13.61 9.25
CA LEU A 152 -8.95 14.27 9.23
C LEU A 152 -8.20 13.91 10.52
N ILE A 153 -6.99 13.40 10.38
CA ILE A 153 -6.09 13.11 11.49
C ILE A 153 -5.09 14.27 11.57
N PRO A 154 -5.12 15.06 12.65
CA PRO A 154 -4.22 16.21 12.80
C PRO A 154 -2.75 15.81 12.81
N ALA A 155 -1.90 16.69 12.30
CA ALA A 155 -0.45 16.55 12.42
C ALA A 155 -0.02 16.47 13.89
N THR A 156 1.00 15.68 14.16
CA THR A 156 1.63 15.62 15.49
C THR A 156 3.06 16.12 15.42
N THR A 157 3.45 17.00 16.34
CA THR A 157 4.83 17.49 16.48
C THR A 157 5.64 16.67 17.47
N LYS A 158 4.98 15.85 18.31
CA LYS A 158 5.67 14.95 19.27
C LYS A 158 6.18 13.71 18.54
N PRO A 159 7.38 13.23 18.82
CA PRO A 159 7.91 12.00 18.25
C PRO A 159 7.03 10.77 18.56
N PRO A 160 6.75 9.92 17.56
CA PRO A 160 7.04 10.11 16.16
C PRO A 160 6.14 11.18 15.53
N ALA A 161 6.74 12.24 14.99
CA ALA A 161 5.99 13.27 14.28
C ALA A 161 5.29 12.66 13.07
N ARG A 162 4.08 13.15 12.78
CA ARG A 162 3.29 12.69 11.62
C ARG A 162 2.67 13.88 10.93
N PRO A 163 2.64 13.91 9.60
CA PRO A 163 1.90 14.92 8.86
C PRO A 163 0.40 14.78 9.13
N GLU A 164 -0.34 15.83 8.80
CA GLU A 164 -1.79 15.77 8.73
C GLU A 164 -2.20 14.77 7.65
N GLN A 165 -3.17 13.92 7.96
CA GLN A 165 -3.61 12.84 7.10
C GLN A 165 -5.13 12.83 6.94
N LEU A 166 -5.59 12.49 5.75
CA LEU A 166 -6.96 12.08 5.51
C LEU A 166 -7.10 10.60 5.81
N GLU A 167 -8.18 10.22 6.49
CA GLU A 167 -8.56 8.83 6.71
C GLU A 167 -9.70 8.47 5.76
N PHE A 168 -9.50 7.35 5.07
CA PHE A 168 -10.44 6.77 4.14
C PHE A 168 -10.90 5.40 4.61
N VAL A 169 -12.12 5.02 4.25
CA VAL A 169 -12.65 3.68 4.48
C VAL A 169 -13.25 3.12 3.20
N TYR A 170 -12.99 1.85 2.94
CA TYR A 170 -13.69 1.04 1.96
C TYR A 170 -14.55 0.01 2.70
N VAL A 171 -15.86 -0.02 2.43
CA VAL A 171 -16.78 -1.03 2.94
C VAL A 171 -16.74 -2.21 1.96
N VAL A 172 -16.31 -3.37 2.46
CA VAL A 172 -16.17 -4.57 1.63
C VAL A 172 -17.54 -5.15 1.34
N GLU A 173 -17.97 -5.04 0.09
CA GLU A 173 -19.21 -5.65 -0.41
C GLU A 173 -19.00 -7.16 -0.62
N ARG A 174 -20.02 -7.95 -0.29
CA ARG A 174 -20.02 -9.41 -0.43
C ARG A 174 -21.07 -9.86 -1.43
#